data_f54d532e34658cde12dd2f83197c4b93
#
_entry.id   f54d532e34658cde12dd2f83197c4b93
#
_cell.length_a   1.000
_cell.length_b   1.000
_cell.length_c   1.000
_cell.angle_alpha   90.00
_cell.angle_beta   90.00
_cell.angle_gamma   90.00
#
_symmetry.space_group_name_H-M   'P 1'
#
loop_
_entity.id
_entity.type
_entity.pdbx_description
1 polymer ?
#
loop_
_entity_poly.entity_id
_entity_poly.type
_entity_poly.pdbx_seq_one_letter_code
_entity_poly.pdbx_strand_id
1 'polypeptide(L)'
;MKKVALLIVIALVAALALGRWMASDSGYVLVIRDDFSLDTTLGFVVLAALLAVVAIVVLTLLGNAAWNVLEPVRATRRWKKAVAARRLRSGLLQLVDGEQEKAERLLVAAGEDGDWPLLAWLLAAEAAQEQENVEASQRYLENASSDRRGQLVAGLMKARFALDDGYPEQARQELKVLVDLAPRNKRILRTYAEVLESQKDWPALCALMPRLKRAFGEGKESRRERRAWLALLQETARKPGFNDADSRREELRKLWKDVPVH
;
A
#
# COMPACT_ATOMS: atom_id res chain seq x y z
N MET A 1 39.11 11.81 9.79
CA MET A 1 39.89 11.15 8.72
C MET A 1 41.40 11.40 8.86
N LYS A 2 41.89 12.66 8.90
CA LYS A 2 43.36 12.96 9.00
C LYS A 2 44.02 12.37 10.25
N LYS A 3 43.37 12.40 11.42
CA LYS A 3 43.90 11.82 12.68
C LYS A 3 44.00 10.29 12.66
N VAL A 4 43.08 9.63 11.96
CA VAL A 4 43.07 8.16 11.82
C VAL A 4 44.18 7.71 10.87
N ALA A 5 44.35 8.40 9.73
CA ALA A 5 45.44 8.14 8.79
C ALA A 5 46.80 8.33 9.47
N LEU A 6 46.94 9.35 10.31
CA LEU A 6 48.14 9.59 11.07
C LEU A 6 48.43 8.44 12.07
N LEU A 7 47.44 7.95 12.78
CA LEU A 7 47.59 6.80 13.70
C LEU A 7 47.98 5.52 12.99
N ILE A 8 47.42 5.25 11.82
CA ILE A 8 47.75 4.08 10.98
C ILE A 8 49.20 4.19 10.51
N VAL A 9 49.65 5.38 10.07
CA VAL A 9 51.05 5.60 9.65
C VAL A 9 52.01 5.46 10.83
N ILE A 10 51.65 5.96 11.99
CA ILE A 10 52.48 5.82 13.21
C ILE A 10 52.58 4.33 13.61
N ALA A 11 51.49 3.59 13.60
CA ALA A 11 51.45 2.17 13.90
C ALA A 11 52.29 1.34 12.92
N LEU A 12 52.26 1.70 11.62
CA LEU A 12 53.02 1.04 10.57
C LEU A 12 54.51 1.30 10.68
N VAL A 13 54.90 2.55 10.99
CA VAL A 13 56.29 2.93 11.23
C VAL A 13 56.84 2.28 12.52
N ALA A 14 56.03 2.22 13.57
CA ALA A 14 56.38 1.53 14.80
C ALA A 14 56.55 0.01 14.58
N ALA A 15 55.71 -0.62 13.78
CA ALA A 15 55.83 -2.01 13.42
C ALA A 15 57.10 -2.32 12.61
N LEU A 16 57.44 -1.46 11.64
CA LEU A 16 58.65 -1.60 10.85
C LEU A 16 59.92 -1.39 11.71
N ALA A 17 59.93 -0.42 12.61
CA ALA A 17 61.03 -0.17 13.53
C ALA A 17 61.26 -1.33 14.52
N LEU A 18 60.19 -1.84 15.11
CA LEU A 18 60.19 -3.03 15.96
C LEU A 18 60.67 -4.28 15.23
N GLY A 19 60.16 -4.53 14.01
CA GLY A 19 60.55 -5.68 13.18
C GLY A 19 62.05 -5.64 12.85
N ARG A 20 62.62 -4.45 12.58
CA ARG A 20 64.02 -4.28 12.29
C ARG A 20 64.91 -4.44 13.55
N TRP A 21 64.45 -4.02 14.71
CA TRP A 21 65.15 -4.21 15.98
C TRP A 21 65.17 -5.67 16.44
N MET A 22 64.05 -6.39 16.22
CA MET A 22 63.92 -7.81 16.55
C MET A 22 64.63 -8.75 15.56
N ALA A 23 64.95 -8.31 14.35
CA ALA A 23 65.69 -9.09 13.37
C ALA A 23 67.14 -9.37 13.79
N SER A 24 67.66 -8.69 14.85
CA SER A 24 68.95 -8.90 15.41
C SER A 24 68.98 -9.89 16.60
N ASP A 25 67.83 -10.35 17.08
CA ASP A 25 67.73 -11.27 18.24
C ASP A 25 67.18 -12.63 17.82
N SER A 26 67.90 -13.72 18.07
CA SER A 26 67.61 -15.11 17.64
C SER A 26 66.61 -15.81 18.56
N GLY A 27 65.62 -15.10 19.12
CA GLY A 27 64.59 -15.70 19.95
C GLY A 27 63.54 -16.49 19.10
N TYR A 28 63.30 -17.76 19.38
CA TYR A 28 62.22 -18.50 18.81
C TYR A 28 61.25 -18.98 19.88
N VAL A 29 59.96 -19.04 19.51
CA VAL A 29 58.87 -19.55 20.35
C VAL A 29 58.44 -20.88 19.82
N LEU A 30 58.59 -21.92 20.65
CA LEU A 30 58.15 -23.27 20.36
C LEU A 30 56.82 -23.52 21.11
N VAL A 31 55.73 -23.65 20.38
CA VAL A 31 54.45 -24.06 20.95
C VAL A 31 54.18 -25.52 20.62
N ILE A 32 54.28 -26.39 21.65
CA ILE A 32 53.99 -27.80 21.55
C ILE A 32 52.61 -28.04 22.15
N ARG A 33 51.70 -28.60 21.33
CA ARG A 33 50.40 -29.07 21.80
C ARG A 33 50.09 -30.39 21.12
N ASP A 34 50.20 -31.49 21.85
CA ASP A 34 50.01 -32.87 21.44
C ASP A 34 50.73 -33.24 20.12
N ASP A 35 50.07 -33.28 19.00
CA ASP A 35 50.63 -33.67 17.68
C ASP A 35 51.04 -32.49 16.78
N PHE A 36 51.02 -31.24 17.28
CA PHE A 36 51.30 -30.06 16.47
C PHE A 36 52.47 -29.25 17.09
N SER A 37 53.58 -29.23 16.39
CA SER A 37 54.74 -28.36 16.72
C SER A 37 54.81 -27.18 15.74
N LEU A 38 54.61 -25.95 16.24
CA LEU A 38 54.73 -24.72 15.47
C LEU A 38 56.02 -24.02 15.88
N ASP A 39 57.05 -24.15 15.02
CA ASP A 39 58.31 -23.41 15.16
C ASP A 39 58.18 -22.04 14.49
N THR A 40 58.07 -21.00 15.29
CA THR A 40 57.97 -19.66 14.74
C THR A 40 58.90 -18.67 15.47
N THR A 41 59.41 -17.70 14.75
CA THR A 41 60.27 -16.68 15.36
C THR A 41 59.44 -15.73 16.23
N LEU A 42 59.98 -15.32 17.37
CA LEU A 42 59.30 -14.36 18.28
C LEU A 42 58.82 -13.11 17.53
N GLY A 43 59.60 -12.67 16.51
CA GLY A 43 59.26 -11.56 15.64
C GLY A 43 57.96 -11.76 14.84
N PHE A 44 57.72 -12.98 14.37
CA PHE A 44 56.49 -13.30 13.62
C PHE A 44 55.25 -13.27 14.51
N VAL A 45 55.31 -13.78 15.74
CA VAL A 45 54.22 -13.71 16.70
C VAL A 45 53.83 -12.30 17.04
N VAL A 46 54.84 -11.46 17.31
CA VAL A 46 54.63 -10.02 17.62
C VAL A 46 54.07 -9.28 16.41
N LEU A 47 54.55 -9.54 15.20
CA LEU A 47 54.04 -8.96 13.97
C LEU A 47 52.56 -9.38 13.72
N ALA A 48 52.28 -10.67 13.92
CA ALA A 48 50.91 -11.18 13.75
C ALA A 48 49.93 -10.57 14.76
N ALA A 49 50.34 -10.43 16.03
CA ALA A 49 49.55 -9.77 17.07
C ALA A 49 49.29 -8.29 16.75
N LEU A 50 50.31 -7.60 16.24
CA LEU A 50 50.22 -6.18 15.88
C LEU A 50 49.30 -5.98 14.64
N LEU A 51 49.39 -6.86 13.65
CA LEU A 51 48.49 -6.87 12.52
C LEU A 51 47.04 -7.16 12.94
N ALA A 52 46.83 -8.08 13.87
CA ALA A 52 45.50 -8.36 14.43
C ALA A 52 44.89 -7.12 15.12
N VAL A 53 45.68 -6.41 15.93
CA VAL A 53 45.26 -5.16 16.59
C VAL A 53 44.91 -4.09 15.55
N VAL A 54 45.76 -3.91 14.52
CA VAL A 54 45.50 -2.96 13.44
C VAL A 54 44.21 -3.32 12.69
N ALA A 55 44.00 -4.60 12.39
CA ALA A 55 42.80 -5.08 11.74
C ALA A 55 41.54 -4.81 12.58
N ILE A 56 41.57 -5.04 13.89
CA ILE A 56 40.48 -4.73 14.82
C ILE A 56 40.18 -3.23 14.83
N VAL A 57 41.23 -2.40 14.91
CA VAL A 57 41.06 -0.93 14.88
C VAL A 57 40.49 -0.46 13.55
N VAL A 58 40.93 -0.99 12.43
CA VAL A 58 40.39 -0.66 11.10
C VAL A 58 38.93 -1.12 10.98
N LEU A 59 38.60 -2.31 11.45
CA LEU A 59 37.24 -2.84 11.43
C LEU A 59 36.28 -2.00 12.30
N THR A 60 36.72 -1.58 13.49
CA THR A 60 35.93 -0.71 14.38
C THR A 60 35.74 0.69 13.80
N LEU A 61 36.75 1.25 13.13
CA LEU A 61 36.65 2.53 12.45
C LEU A 61 35.79 2.51 11.23
N LEU A 62 35.86 1.43 10.42
CA LEU A 62 34.98 1.20 9.28
C LEU A 62 33.53 0.98 9.73
N GLY A 63 33.32 0.21 10.79
CA GLY A 63 32.00 0.00 11.40
C GLY A 63 31.40 1.32 11.89
N ASN A 64 32.17 2.14 12.63
CA ASN A 64 31.71 3.45 13.07
C ASN A 64 31.47 4.43 11.90
N ALA A 65 32.29 4.39 10.86
CA ALA A 65 32.11 5.23 9.68
C ALA A 65 30.83 4.84 8.94
N ALA A 66 30.57 3.55 8.76
CA ALA A 66 29.34 3.05 8.15
C ALA A 66 28.11 3.40 9.00
N TRP A 67 28.20 3.31 10.32
CA TRP A 67 27.13 3.69 11.24
C TRP A 67 26.80 5.19 11.17
N ASN A 68 27.84 6.04 11.16
CA ASN A 68 27.69 7.49 11.06
C ASN A 68 27.14 7.97 9.70
N VAL A 69 27.32 7.21 8.63
CA VAL A 69 26.73 7.50 7.31
C VAL A 69 25.25 7.08 7.24
N LEU A 70 24.87 6.03 7.97
CA LEU A 70 23.49 5.50 7.99
C LEU A 70 22.56 6.29 8.94
N GLU A 71 23.07 6.90 10.01
CA GLU A 71 22.25 7.70 10.95
C GLU A 71 21.58 8.93 10.31
N PRO A 72 22.27 9.78 9.54
CA PRO A 72 21.62 10.95 8.94
C PRO A 72 20.53 10.56 7.93
N VAL A 73 20.67 9.44 7.22
CA VAL A 73 19.63 8.93 6.30
C VAL A 73 18.39 8.46 7.07
N ARG A 74 18.58 7.85 8.25
CA ARG A 74 17.45 7.44 9.12
C ARG A 74 16.80 8.66 9.79
N ALA A 75 17.58 9.64 10.22
CA ALA A 75 17.07 10.87 10.81
C ALA A 75 16.28 11.71 9.79
N THR A 76 16.76 11.84 8.57
CA THR A 76 16.02 12.53 7.48
C THR A 76 14.74 11.82 7.12
N ARG A 77 14.73 10.48 7.08
CA ARG A 77 13.48 9.72 6.86
C ARG A 77 12.47 9.93 7.99
N ARG A 78 12.88 9.88 9.25
CA ARG A 78 11.99 10.13 10.40
C ARG A 78 11.46 11.56 10.39
N TRP A 79 12.29 12.52 10.05
CA TRP A 79 11.89 13.92 9.94
C TRP A 79 10.87 14.12 8.81
N LYS A 80 11.11 13.55 7.62
CA LYS A 80 10.18 13.58 6.49
C LYS A 80 8.82 13.00 6.86
N LYS A 81 8.78 11.85 7.50
CA LYS A 81 7.54 11.21 7.99
C LYS A 81 6.79 12.08 9.01
N ALA A 82 7.52 12.71 9.95
CA ALA A 82 6.91 13.62 10.92
C ALA A 82 6.34 14.88 10.26
N VAL A 83 7.02 15.43 9.26
CA VAL A 83 6.51 16.55 8.45
C VAL A 83 5.29 16.14 7.64
N ALA A 84 5.32 14.98 6.98
CA ALA A 84 4.18 14.46 6.22
C ALA A 84 2.95 14.21 7.11
N ALA A 85 3.14 13.67 8.32
CA ALA A 85 2.06 13.50 9.29
C ALA A 85 1.44 14.85 9.74
N ARG A 86 2.27 15.89 9.91
CA ARG A 86 1.77 17.25 10.18
C ARG A 86 0.99 17.82 8.98
N ARG A 87 1.52 17.63 7.75
CA ARG A 87 0.85 18.06 6.51
C ARG A 87 -0.49 17.36 6.33
N LEU A 88 -0.56 16.04 6.57
CA LEU A 88 -1.81 15.28 6.51
C LEU A 88 -2.86 15.83 7.48
N ARG A 89 -2.46 16.08 8.74
CA ARG A 89 -3.38 16.67 9.74
C ARG A 89 -3.82 18.08 9.37
N SER A 90 -2.90 18.93 8.92
CA SER A 90 -3.21 20.29 8.49
C SER A 90 -4.07 20.29 7.23
N GLY A 91 -3.80 19.40 6.26
CA GLY A 91 -4.61 19.24 5.08
C GLY A 91 -6.04 18.80 5.39
N LEU A 92 -6.20 17.87 6.34
CA LEU A 92 -7.53 17.45 6.79
C LEU A 92 -8.31 18.61 7.45
N LEU A 93 -7.67 19.44 8.25
CA LEU A 93 -8.29 20.60 8.86
C LEU A 93 -8.72 21.63 7.78
N GLN A 94 -7.83 21.91 6.81
CA GLN A 94 -8.17 22.82 5.71
C GLN A 94 -9.34 22.30 4.85
N LEU A 95 -9.44 20.98 4.70
CA LEU A 95 -10.55 20.34 3.99
C LEU A 95 -11.89 20.57 4.72
N VAL A 96 -11.87 20.45 6.06
CA VAL A 96 -13.06 20.73 6.90
C VAL A 96 -13.40 22.23 6.89
N ASP A 97 -12.40 23.11 6.83
CA ASP A 97 -12.58 24.57 6.75
C ASP A 97 -13.05 25.04 5.36
N GLY A 98 -13.14 24.13 4.36
CA GLY A 98 -13.54 24.44 2.99
C GLY A 98 -12.44 25.04 2.12
N GLU A 99 -11.19 25.08 2.61
CA GLU A 99 -10.02 25.60 1.88
C GLU A 99 -9.39 24.53 0.97
N GLN A 100 -10.12 24.15 -0.09
CA GLN A 100 -9.81 22.96 -0.91
C GLN A 100 -8.43 23.02 -1.57
N GLU A 101 -8.00 24.16 -2.13
CA GLU A 101 -6.69 24.30 -2.74
C GLU A 101 -5.53 24.08 -1.76
N LYS A 102 -5.67 24.63 -0.53
CA LYS A 102 -4.62 24.48 0.49
C LYS A 102 -4.59 23.04 1.00
N ALA A 103 -5.77 22.46 1.18
CA ALA A 103 -5.92 21.07 1.57
C ALA A 103 -5.24 20.14 0.56
N GLU A 104 -5.54 20.27 -0.72
CA GLU A 104 -4.97 19.48 -1.80
C GLU A 104 -3.44 19.51 -1.78
N ARG A 105 -2.84 20.71 -1.78
CA ARG A 105 -1.36 20.85 -1.76
C ARG A 105 -0.71 20.17 -0.56
N LEU A 106 -1.31 20.30 0.63
CA LEU A 106 -0.79 19.66 1.85
C LEU A 106 -0.94 18.14 1.82
N LEU A 107 -2.07 17.64 1.30
CA LEU A 107 -2.38 16.22 1.22
C LEU A 107 -1.52 15.51 0.16
N VAL A 108 -1.30 16.12 -1.00
CA VAL A 108 -0.37 15.60 -2.02
C VAL A 108 1.04 15.45 -1.44
N ALA A 109 1.56 16.52 -0.81
CA ALA A 109 2.89 16.47 -0.18
C ALA A 109 2.97 15.48 1.00
N ALA A 110 1.85 15.15 1.64
CA ALA A 110 1.77 14.11 2.67
C ALA A 110 1.73 12.70 2.06
N GLY A 111 1.14 12.53 0.88
CA GLY A 111 1.07 11.26 0.15
C GLY A 111 2.41 10.78 -0.38
N GLU A 112 3.26 11.72 -0.81
CA GLU A 112 4.59 11.40 -1.35
C GLU A 112 5.58 10.89 -0.30
N ASP A 113 5.60 11.51 0.88
CA ASP A 113 6.64 11.28 1.90
C ASP A 113 6.12 10.55 3.16
N GLY A 114 4.80 10.31 3.28
CA GLY A 114 4.15 9.89 4.53
C GLY A 114 4.05 8.38 4.73
N ASP A 115 3.70 8.00 5.96
CA ASP A 115 3.38 6.61 6.34
C ASP A 115 1.93 6.20 5.97
N TRP A 116 1.10 7.16 5.57
CA TRP A 116 -0.31 6.98 5.24
C TRP A 116 -0.64 7.47 3.83
N PRO A 117 0.10 7.00 2.79
CA PRO A 117 -0.06 7.52 1.44
C PRO A 117 -1.48 7.29 0.91
N LEU A 118 -2.07 6.11 1.15
CA LEU A 118 -3.43 5.81 0.74
C LEU A 118 -4.44 6.86 1.25
N LEU A 119 -4.39 7.18 2.54
CA LEU A 119 -5.32 8.16 3.12
C LEU A 119 -5.09 9.57 2.55
N ALA A 120 -3.82 9.96 2.41
CA ALA A 120 -3.47 11.26 1.86
C ALA A 120 -3.95 11.44 0.41
N TRP A 121 -3.74 10.43 -0.44
CA TRP A 121 -4.20 10.45 -1.82
C TRP A 121 -5.73 10.45 -1.96
N LEU A 122 -6.43 9.70 -1.10
CA LEU A 122 -7.91 9.71 -1.10
C LEU A 122 -8.47 11.08 -0.71
N LEU A 123 -7.88 11.71 0.31
CA LEU A 123 -8.31 13.05 0.73
C LEU A 123 -7.92 14.13 -0.30
N ALA A 124 -6.76 13.98 -0.96
CA ALA A 124 -6.37 14.86 -2.06
C ALA A 124 -7.35 14.73 -3.25
N ALA A 125 -7.81 13.53 -3.56
CA ALA A 125 -8.81 13.28 -4.59
C ALA A 125 -10.16 13.92 -4.24
N GLU A 126 -10.58 13.87 -2.97
CA GLU A 126 -11.77 14.55 -2.47
C GLU A 126 -11.64 16.07 -2.65
N ALA A 127 -10.49 16.64 -2.21
CA ALA A 127 -10.25 18.09 -2.36
C ALA A 127 -10.24 18.54 -3.83
N ALA A 128 -9.70 17.75 -4.73
CA ALA A 128 -9.68 18.03 -6.16
C ALA A 128 -11.08 17.91 -6.78
N GLN A 129 -11.89 16.92 -6.34
CA GLN A 129 -13.27 16.75 -6.81
C GLN A 129 -14.15 17.94 -6.42
N GLU A 130 -14.03 18.45 -5.19
CA GLU A 130 -14.75 19.63 -4.71
C GLU A 130 -14.37 20.92 -5.49
N GLN A 131 -13.18 20.94 -6.11
CA GLN A 131 -12.72 21.99 -7.00
C GLN A 131 -13.15 21.78 -8.47
N GLU A 132 -13.94 20.74 -8.75
CA GLU A 132 -14.32 20.31 -10.11
C GLU A 132 -13.10 19.92 -10.99
N ASN A 133 -11.93 19.66 -10.36
CA ASN A 133 -10.72 19.23 -11.05
C ASN A 133 -10.67 17.71 -11.19
N VAL A 134 -11.47 17.20 -12.13
CA VAL A 134 -11.64 15.76 -12.36
C VAL A 134 -10.32 15.06 -12.72
N GLU A 135 -9.46 15.72 -13.52
CA GLU A 135 -8.17 15.13 -13.93
C GLU A 135 -7.23 14.94 -12.74
N ALA A 136 -7.14 15.92 -11.84
CA ALA A 136 -6.32 15.80 -10.64
C ALA A 136 -6.89 14.71 -9.71
N SER A 137 -8.21 14.71 -9.51
CA SER A 137 -8.90 13.70 -8.71
C SER A 137 -8.60 12.28 -9.21
N GLN A 138 -8.69 12.03 -10.52
CA GLN A 138 -8.39 10.73 -11.10
C GLN A 138 -6.93 10.31 -10.88
N ARG A 139 -5.97 11.21 -11.09
CA ARG A 139 -4.53 10.93 -10.83
C ARG A 139 -4.28 10.56 -9.37
N TYR A 140 -4.92 11.24 -8.43
CA TYR A 140 -4.77 10.93 -7.00
C TYR A 140 -5.41 9.58 -6.65
N LEU A 141 -6.54 9.21 -7.24
CA LEU A 141 -7.15 7.89 -7.07
C LEU A 141 -6.30 6.77 -7.69
N GLU A 142 -5.59 7.03 -8.80
CA GLU A 142 -4.61 6.10 -9.36
C GLU A 142 -3.44 5.87 -8.41
N ASN A 143 -2.88 6.95 -7.83
CA ASN A 143 -1.83 6.86 -6.81
C ASN A 143 -2.29 6.09 -5.56
N ALA A 144 -3.55 6.28 -5.15
CA ALA A 144 -4.17 5.53 -4.07
C ALA A 144 -4.33 4.04 -4.37
N SER A 145 -4.39 3.64 -5.65
CA SER A 145 -4.65 2.27 -6.11
C SER A 145 -3.41 1.37 -6.15
N SER A 146 -2.35 1.71 -5.43
CA SER A 146 -1.06 1.00 -5.45
C SER A 146 -1.12 -0.45 -4.96
N ASP A 147 -2.07 -0.78 -4.10
CA ASP A 147 -2.31 -2.12 -3.57
C ASP A 147 -3.79 -2.54 -3.70
N ARG A 148 -4.07 -3.81 -3.41
CA ARG A 148 -5.45 -4.35 -3.50
C ARG A 148 -6.45 -3.60 -2.61
N ARG A 149 -6.03 -3.13 -1.45
CA ARG A 149 -6.88 -2.36 -0.54
C ARG A 149 -7.16 -0.97 -1.11
N GLY A 150 -6.13 -0.34 -1.63
CA GLY A 150 -6.23 0.95 -2.31
C GLY A 150 -7.15 0.89 -3.52
N GLN A 151 -7.03 -0.15 -4.36
CA GLN A 151 -7.91 -0.36 -5.51
C GLN A 151 -9.39 -0.41 -5.11
N LEU A 152 -9.73 -1.12 -4.01
CA LEU A 152 -11.10 -1.21 -3.54
C LEU A 152 -11.64 0.12 -3.03
N VAL A 153 -10.84 0.86 -2.28
CA VAL A 153 -11.28 2.15 -1.69
C VAL A 153 -11.34 3.24 -2.74
N ALA A 154 -10.31 3.35 -3.58
CA ALA A 154 -10.27 4.31 -4.68
C ALA A 154 -11.39 4.05 -5.71
N GLY A 155 -11.64 2.79 -6.06
CA GLY A 155 -12.74 2.43 -6.94
C GLY A 155 -14.12 2.77 -6.35
N LEU A 156 -14.32 2.58 -5.03
CA LEU A 156 -15.55 3.05 -4.36
C LEU A 156 -15.68 4.57 -4.41
N MET A 157 -14.59 5.32 -4.27
CA MET A 157 -14.62 6.78 -4.40
C MET A 157 -14.90 7.20 -5.85
N LYS A 158 -14.28 6.57 -6.85
CA LYS A 158 -14.59 6.80 -8.27
C LYS A 158 -16.08 6.61 -8.55
N ALA A 159 -16.64 5.50 -8.07
CA ALA A 159 -18.07 5.23 -8.24
C ALA A 159 -18.96 6.29 -7.54
N ARG A 160 -18.57 6.75 -6.33
CA ARG A 160 -19.29 7.82 -5.63
C ARG A 160 -19.23 9.14 -6.42
N PHE A 161 -18.04 9.57 -6.84
CA PHE A 161 -17.89 10.80 -7.63
C PHE A 161 -18.71 10.73 -8.93
N ALA A 162 -18.67 9.59 -9.63
CA ALA A 162 -19.51 9.42 -10.82
C ALA A 162 -21.02 9.54 -10.53
N LEU A 163 -21.48 9.11 -9.35
CA LEU A 163 -22.88 9.28 -8.94
C LEU A 163 -23.20 10.75 -8.61
N ASP A 164 -22.29 11.43 -7.89
CA ASP A 164 -22.44 12.83 -7.50
C ASP A 164 -22.44 13.73 -8.74
N ASP A 165 -21.62 13.40 -9.74
CA ASP A 165 -21.54 14.10 -11.04
C ASP A 165 -22.70 13.74 -12.02
N GLY A 166 -23.58 12.82 -11.64
CA GLY A 166 -24.72 12.43 -12.47
C GLY A 166 -24.39 11.41 -13.57
N TYR A 167 -23.32 10.64 -13.43
CA TYR A 167 -22.91 9.56 -14.35
C TYR A 167 -23.13 8.17 -13.76
N PRO A 168 -24.37 7.74 -13.50
CA PRO A 168 -24.67 6.48 -12.82
C PRO A 168 -24.20 5.24 -13.61
N GLU A 169 -24.07 5.34 -14.92
CA GLU A 169 -23.59 4.23 -15.76
C GLU A 169 -22.10 3.97 -15.56
N GLN A 170 -21.30 5.03 -15.39
CA GLN A 170 -19.88 4.89 -15.05
C GLN A 170 -19.74 4.28 -13.65
N ALA A 171 -20.50 4.77 -12.68
CA ALA A 171 -20.51 4.20 -11.34
C ALA A 171 -20.87 2.71 -11.34
N ARG A 172 -21.82 2.29 -12.17
CA ARG A 172 -22.23 0.90 -12.35
C ARG A 172 -21.07 0.03 -12.87
N GLN A 173 -20.34 0.52 -13.86
CA GLN A 173 -19.21 -0.20 -14.46
C GLN A 173 -18.07 -0.37 -13.43
N GLU A 174 -17.70 0.70 -12.72
CA GLU A 174 -16.70 0.65 -11.65
C GLU A 174 -17.09 -0.34 -10.55
N LEU A 175 -18.32 -0.26 -10.05
CA LEU A 175 -18.81 -1.15 -9.01
C LEU A 175 -18.87 -2.61 -9.43
N LYS A 176 -19.19 -2.89 -10.70
CA LYS A 176 -19.17 -4.26 -11.25
C LYS A 176 -17.77 -4.87 -11.13
N VAL A 177 -16.73 -4.13 -11.54
CA VAL A 177 -15.34 -4.58 -11.39
C VAL A 177 -15.00 -4.82 -9.93
N LEU A 178 -15.42 -3.94 -9.02
CA LEU A 178 -15.17 -4.10 -7.58
C LEU A 178 -15.88 -5.31 -6.97
N VAL A 179 -17.09 -5.64 -7.43
CA VAL A 179 -17.82 -6.83 -7.00
C VAL A 179 -17.09 -8.12 -7.41
N ASP A 180 -16.41 -8.12 -8.55
CA ASP A 180 -15.61 -9.27 -8.97
C ASP A 180 -14.29 -9.36 -8.22
N LEU A 181 -13.64 -8.24 -7.90
CA LEU A 181 -12.43 -8.18 -7.07
C LEU A 181 -12.68 -8.57 -5.61
N ALA A 182 -13.84 -8.19 -5.06
CA ALA A 182 -14.18 -8.41 -3.66
C ALA A 182 -15.63 -8.88 -3.47
N PRO A 183 -15.97 -10.11 -3.89
CA PRO A 183 -17.36 -10.61 -3.99
C PRO A 183 -18.08 -10.78 -2.64
N ARG A 184 -17.37 -10.65 -1.51
CA ARG A 184 -17.92 -10.73 -0.15
C ARG A 184 -17.92 -9.37 0.57
N ASN A 185 -17.45 -8.30 -0.07
CA ASN A 185 -17.41 -6.98 0.56
C ASN A 185 -18.83 -6.39 0.64
N LYS A 186 -19.34 -6.30 1.87
CA LYS A 186 -20.71 -5.83 2.16
C LYS A 186 -20.95 -4.41 1.64
N ARG A 187 -19.98 -3.51 1.75
CA ARG A 187 -20.12 -2.12 1.33
C ARG A 187 -20.27 -2.03 -0.20
N ILE A 188 -19.38 -2.71 -0.94
CA ILE A 188 -19.41 -2.74 -2.41
C ILE A 188 -20.74 -3.34 -2.90
N LEU A 189 -21.12 -4.51 -2.35
CA LEU A 189 -22.37 -5.17 -2.73
C LEU A 189 -23.60 -4.29 -2.48
N ARG A 190 -23.63 -3.56 -1.35
CA ARG A 190 -24.74 -2.66 -1.02
C ARG A 190 -24.80 -1.48 -1.98
N THR A 191 -23.66 -0.78 -2.18
CA THR A 191 -23.62 0.36 -3.09
C THR A 191 -23.98 -0.05 -4.52
N TYR A 192 -23.51 -1.21 -4.99
CA TYR A 192 -23.86 -1.70 -6.30
C TYR A 192 -25.37 -2.00 -6.43
N ALA A 193 -25.98 -2.63 -5.42
CA ALA A 193 -27.41 -2.87 -5.39
C ALA A 193 -28.22 -1.56 -5.40
N GLU A 194 -27.78 -0.53 -4.67
CA GLU A 194 -28.42 0.80 -4.64
C GLU A 194 -28.36 1.48 -6.02
N VAL A 195 -27.22 1.38 -6.71
CA VAL A 195 -27.08 1.90 -8.09
C VAL A 195 -28.00 1.15 -9.07
N LEU A 196 -28.05 -0.17 -8.99
CA LEU A 196 -28.94 -0.97 -9.85
C LEU A 196 -30.43 -0.66 -9.59
N GLU A 197 -30.81 -0.44 -8.33
CA GLU A 197 -32.17 -0.01 -7.98
C GLU A 197 -32.50 1.36 -8.56
N SER A 198 -31.59 2.32 -8.47
CA SER A 198 -31.79 3.69 -8.99
C SER A 198 -31.93 3.71 -10.52
N GLN A 199 -31.17 2.86 -11.21
CA GLN A 199 -31.22 2.69 -12.66
C GLN A 199 -32.38 1.79 -13.11
N LYS A 200 -33.10 1.14 -12.18
CA LYS A 200 -34.16 0.16 -12.47
C LYS A 200 -33.63 -1.05 -13.26
N ASP A 201 -32.34 -1.38 -13.13
CA ASP A 201 -31.77 -2.60 -13.75
C ASP A 201 -32.11 -3.83 -12.90
N TRP A 202 -33.38 -4.20 -12.97
CA TRP A 202 -33.93 -5.31 -12.20
C TRP A 202 -33.30 -6.67 -12.53
N PRO A 203 -32.96 -6.98 -13.80
CA PRO A 203 -32.28 -8.22 -14.13
C PRO A 203 -30.91 -8.35 -13.43
N ALA A 204 -30.08 -7.29 -13.49
CA ALA A 204 -28.79 -7.30 -12.84
C ALA A 204 -28.93 -7.36 -11.31
N LEU A 205 -29.92 -6.68 -10.73
CA LEU A 205 -30.19 -6.72 -9.30
C LEU A 205 -30.62 -8.13 -8.85
N CYS A 206 -31.51 -8.80 -9.59
CA CYS A 206 -31.91 -10.19 -9.31
C CYS A 206 -30.70 -11.14 -9.38
N ALA A 207 -29.81 -10.97 -10.35
CA ALA A 207 -28.58 -11.76 -10.46
C ALA A 207 -27.60 -11.51 -9.28
N LEU A 208 -27.65 -10.32 -8.66
CA LEU A 208 -26.83 -9.97 -7.51
C LEU A 208 -27.36 -10.54 -6.18
N MET A 209 -28.68 -10.87 -6.10
CA MET A 209 -29.34 -11.30 -4.86
C MET A 209 -28.67 -12.48 -4.14
N PRO A 210 -28.19 -13.54 -4.81
CA PRO A 210 -27.53 -14.64 -4.11
C PRO A 210 -26.24 -14.21 -3.40
N ARG A 211 -25.52 -13.20 -3.94
CA ARG A 211 -24.32 -12.64 -3.30
C ARG A 211 -24.71 -11.78 -2.08
N LEU A 212 -25.76 -10.97 -2.20
CA LEU A 212 -26.30 -10.14 -1.11
C LEU A 212 -26.80 -10.99 0.06
N LYS A 213 -27.58 -12.03 -0.21
CA LYS A 213 -28.07 -12.96 0.82
C LYS A 213 -26.93 -13.62 1.59
N ARG A 214 -25.90 -14.11 0.89
CA ARG A 214 -24.71 -14.69 1.53
C ARG A 214 -23.95 -13.68 2.40
N ALA A 215 -23.92 -12.40 2.01
CA ALA A 215 -23.19 -11.37 2.74
C ALA A 215 -23.98 -10.82 3.93
N PHE A 216 -25.29 -10.62 3.82
CA PHE A 216 -26.13 -9.93 4.81
C PHE A 216 -27.07 -10.87 5.57
N GLY A 217 -27.28 -12.08 5.11
CA GLY A 217 -28.27 -13.04 5.62
C GLY A 217 -29.61 -12.94 4.90
N GLU A 218 -30.30 -14.08 4.78
CA GLU A 218 -31.51 -14.21 3.95
C GLU A 218 -32.64 -13.25 4.34
N GLY A 219 -32.92 -13.09 5.65
CA GLY A 219 -34.05 -12.29 6.13
C GLY A 219 -33.94 -10.79 5.87
N LYS A 220 -32.72 -10.23 5.78
CA LYS A 220 -32.52 -8.78 5.61
C LYS A 220 -32.76 -8.31 4.18
N GLU A 221 -32.47 -9.15 3.20
CA GLU A 221 -32.58 -8.80 1.77
C GLU A 221 -33.90 -9.27 1.12
N SER A 222 -34.74 -10.01 1.85
CA SER A 222 -36.00 -10.55 1.31
C SER A 222 -36.98 -9.49 0.79
N ARG A 223 -37.00 -8.28 1.38
CA ARG A 223 -37.85 -7.18 0.89
C ARG A 223 -37.32 -6.59 -0.42
N ARG A 224 -35.98 -6.45 -0.55
CA ARG A 224 -35.32 -5.95 -1.76
C ARG A 224 -35.52 -6.94 -2.90
N GLU A 225 -35.33 -8.22 -2.61
CA GLU A 225 -35.53 -9.31 -3.55
C GLU A 225 -36.95 -9.35 -4.09
N ARG A 226 -37.97 -9.36 -3.21
CA ARG A 226 -39.36 -9.34 -3.63
C ARG A 226 -39.68 -8.12 -4.49
N ARG A 227 -39.18 -6.96 -4.16
CA ARG A 227 -39.35 -5.72 -4.91
C ARG A 227 -38.71 -5.82 -6.29
N ALA A 228 -37.48 -6.33 -6.38
CA ALA A 228 -36.78 -6.52 -7.65
C ALA A 228 -37.48 -7.50 -8.57
N TRP A 229 -37.92 -8.64 -8.04
CA TRP A 229 -38.66 -9.63 -8.83
C TRP A 229 -40.04 -9.12 -9.30
N LEU A 230 -40.79 -8.43 -8.44
CA LEU A 230 -42.07 -7.83 -8.83
C LEU A 230 -41.85 -6.75 -9.91
N ALA A 231 -40.84 -5.91 -9.77
CA ALA A 231 -40.57 -4.89 -10.78
C ALA A 231 -40.14 -5.51 -12.12
N LEU A 232 -39.29 -6.54 -12.09
CA LEU A 232 -38.87 -7.28 -13.29
C LEU A 232 -40.04 -7.92 -13.99
N LEU A 233 -40.94 -8.59 -13.27
CA LEU A 233 -42.16 -9.20 -13.84
C LEU A 233 -43.09 -8.14 -14.44
N GLN A 234 -43.28 -6.99 -13.76
CA GLN A 234 -44.10 -5.87 -14.27
C GLN A 234 -43.51 -5.26 -15.54
N GLU A 235 -42.18 -5.06 -15.56
CA GLU A 235 -41.51 -4.54 -16.74
C GLU A 235 -41.62 -5.48 -17.93
N THR A 236 -41.37 -6.78 -17.70
CA THR A 236 -41.52 -7.80 -18.74
C THR A 236 -42.96 -7.88 -19.27
N ALA A 237 -43.96 -7.76 -18.39
CA ALA A 237 -45.37 -7.75 -18.80
C ALA A 237 -45.74 -6.51 -19.66
N ARG A 238 -45.02 -5.38 -19.49
CA ARG A 238 -45.27 -4.11 -20.20
C ARG A 238 -44.45 -3.94 -21.49
N LYS A 239 -43.47 -4.81 -21.75
CA LYS A 239 -42.61 -4.68 -22.95
C LYS A 239 -43.44 -4.70 -24.23
N PRO A 240 -43.33 -3.68 -25.11
CA PRO A 240 -44.14 -3.58 -26.32
C PRO A 240 -43.73 -4.52 -27.46
N GLY A 241 -42.66 -5.32 -27.29
CA GLY A 241 -42.07 -6.17 -28.34
C GLY A 241 -42.66 -7.56 -28.49
N PHE A 242 -43.68 -7.93 -27.71
CA PHE A 242 -44.34 -9.22 -27.83
C PHE A 242 -45.53 -9.10 -28.79
N ASN A 243 -45.34 -9.55 -30.02
CA ASN A 243 -46.40 -9.60 -31.03
C ASN A 243 -47.48 -10.64 -30.72
N ASP A 244 -47.21 -11.55 -29.76
CA ASP A 244 -48.15 -12.61 -29.38
C ASP A 244 -48.24 -12.74 -27.85
N ALA A 245 -49.46 -12.92 -27.37
CA ALA A 245 -49.76 -13.10 -25.93
C ALA A 245 -49.14 -14.39 -25.38
N ASP A 246 -48.91 -15.39 -26.20
CA ASP A 246 -48.35 -16.68 -25.77
C ASP A 246 -46.84 -16.59 -25.55
N SER A 247 -46.10 -15.87 -26.38
CA SER A 247 -44.67 -15.58 -26.18
C SER A 247 -44.44 -14.83 -24.89
N ARG A 248 -45.26 -13.83 -24.56
CA ARG A 248 -45.20 -13.09 -23.29
C ARG A 248 -45.49 -14.00 -22.08
N ARG A 249 -46.47 -14.88 -22.18
CA ARG A 249 -46.80 -15.86 -21.13
C ARG A 249 -45.64 -16.83 -20.88
N GLU A 250 -44.99 -17.27 -21.93
CA GLU A 250 -43.86 -18.20 -21.82
C GLU A 250 -42.65 -17.55 -21.13
N GLU A 251 -42.32 -16.29 -21.46
CA GLU A 251 -41.23 -15.57 -20.83
C GLU A 251 -41.53 -15.26 -19.36
N LEU A 252 -42.75 -14.85 -19.04
CA LEU A 252 -43.19 -14.69 -17.65
C LEU A 252 -43.16 -16.00 -16.86
N ARG A 253 -43.51 -17.15 -17.49
CA ARG A 253 -43.37 -18.46 -16.85
C ARG A 253 -41.93 -18.85 -16.58
N LYS A 254 -40.99 -18.52 -17.48
CA LYS A 254 -39.54 -18.75 -17.26
C LYS A 254 -39.05 -17.94 -16.07
N LEU A 255 -39.34 -16.66 -16.04
CA LEU A 255 -38.96 -15.79 -14.92
C LEU A 255 -39.60 -16.22 -13.60
N TRP A 256 -40.88 -16.67 -13.62
CA TRP A 256 -41.61 -17.13 -12.43
C TRP A 256 -40.97 -18.35 -11.77
N LYS A 257 -40.34 -19.25 -12.56
CA LYS A 257 -39.63 -20.41 -12.03
C LYS A 257 -38.39 -20.02 -11.23
N ASP A 258 -37.77 -18.86 -11.53
CA ASP A 258 -36.59 -18.37 -10.88
C ASP A 258 -36.90 -17.50 -9.63
N VAL A 259 -38.20 -17.15 -9.44
CA VAL A 259 -38.64 -16.42 -8.24
C VAL A 259 -38.53 -17.32 -7.01
N PRO A 260 -37.74 -16.90 -5.99
CA PRO A 260 -37.67 -17.70 -4.76
C PRO A 260 -38.99 -17.77 -4.05
N VAL A 261 -39.47 -18.99 -3.82
CA VAL A 261 -40.66 -19.26 -3.00
C VAL A 261 -40.24 -19.13 -1.53
N HIS A 262 -40.72 -18.10 -0.84
CA HIS A 262 -40.49 -17.86 0.59
C HIS A 262 -41.77 -18.18 1.38
#